data_bef0753857788e1e256b833e84fbd873
#
_entry.id   bef0753857788e1e256b833e84fbd873
#
_cell.length_a   1.000
_cell.length_b   1.000
_cell.length_c   1.000
_cell.angle_alpha   90.00
_cell.angle_beta   90.00
_cell.angle_gamma   90.00
#
_symmetry.space_group_name_H-M   'P 1'
#
loop_
_entity.id
_entity.type
_entity.pdbx_description
1 polymer ?
#
loop_
_entity_poly.entity_id
_entity_poly.type
_entity_poly.pdbx_seq_one_letter_code
_entity_poly.pdbx_strand_id
1 'polypeptide(L)'
;LAQVDASLGGKTGINFDGLKNEIGTFKEPERVIIDVMFLKTLPVRERMAGFAEMLKHGLLSDVEYLDRLLTCDTDEPDREEFLDLLKRSIAVKNEIVILDPLEKGVRKALNFGHTIGHAIESCSVMRHENLLHGESVALGMIAELYLSVREKGFPEEIFHRVRDFIKRYYPAYPVMEYADMLCELMSHDKKND
;
A
#
# COMPACT_ATOMS: atom_id res chain seq x y z
N LEU A 1 8.15 5.13 -0.89
CA LEU A 1 7.65 4.04 -0.04
C LEU A 1 8.30 4.03 1.34
N ALA A 2 9.64 4.10 1.44
CA ALA A 2 10.34 4.03 2.72
C ALA A 2 9.89 5.10 3.72
N GLN A 3 9.69 6.35 3.28
CA GLN A 3 9.27 7.46 4.15
C GLN A 3 7.87 7.29 4.74
N VAL A 4 6.99 6.57 4.05
CA VAL A 4 5.58 6.41 4.42
C VAL A 4 5.34 5.15 5.23
N ASP A 5 6.00 4.05 4.85
CA ASP A 5 5.64 2.72 5.32
C ASP A 5 6.83 1.94 5.90
N ALA A 6 7.83 1.59 5.11
CA ALA A 6 8.85 0.61 5.48
C ALA A 6 9.74 1.02 6.66
N SER A 7 9.93 2.32 6.93
CA SER A 7 10.73 2.82 8.05
C SER A 7 10.05 2.69 9.42
N LEU A 8 8.76 2.36 9.47
CA LEU A 8 7.94 2.33 10.67
C LEU A 8 7.45 0.92 10.96
N GLY A 9 7.33 0.58 12.25
CA GLY A 9 6.73 -0.66 12.71
C GLY A 9 7.66 -1.86 12.77
N GLY A 10 8.98 -1.63 12.64
CA GLY A 10 10.02 -2.58 13.02
C GLY A 10 10.08 -3.88 12.23
N LYS A 11 9.34 -4.05 11.15
CA LYS A 11 9.42 -5.25 10.31
C LYS A 11 10.72 -5.24 9.50
N THR A 12 11.61 -6.21 9.75
CA THR A 12 12.92 -6.35 9.08
C THR A 12 12.95 -7.52 8.10
N GLY A 13 11.79 -7.91 7.56
CA GLY A 13 11.65 -9.07 6.69
C GLY A 13 12.42 -8.92 5.38
N ILE A 14 13.11 -9.98 4.98
CA ILE A 14 13.73 -10.13 3.66
C ILE A 14 13.08 -11.27 2.88
N ASN A 15 13.09 -11.13 1.56
CA ASN A 15 12.58 -12.17 0.68
C ASN A 15 13.61 -13.30 0.58
N PHE A 16 13.14 -14.55 0.61
CA PHE A 16 13.97 -15.72 0.49
C PHE A 16 13.24 -16.81 -0.32
N ASP A 17 13.95 -17.42 -1.26
CA ASP A 17 13.45 -18.51 -2.11
C ASP A 17 12.11 -18.19 -2.82
N GLY A 18 11.99 -16.97 -3.36
CA GLY A 18 10.79 -16.51 -4.06
C GLY A 18 9.63 -16.09 -3.16
N LEU A 19 9.73 -16.33 -1.83
CA LEU A 19 8.72 -15.95 -0.86
C LEU A 19 9.05 -14.58 -0.23
N LYS A 20 8.01 -13.76 0.01
CA LYS A 20 8.16 -12.44 0.61
C LYS A 20 8.23 -12.49 2.13
N ASN A 21 9.13 -11.64 2.70
CA ASN A 21 9.26 -11.43 4.13
C ASN A 21 9.45 -12.75 4.93
N GLU A 22 10.17 -13.71 4.34
CA GLU A 22 10.29 -15.06 4.88
C GLU A 22 11.19 -15.11 6.11
N ILE A 23 12.25 -14.33 6.11
CA ILE A 23 13.22 -14.27 7.21
C ILE A 23 13.27 -12.84 7.73
N GLY A 24 13.06 -12.66 9.03
CA GLY A 24 13.12 -11.35 9.66
C GLY A 24 12.67 -11.36 11.12
N THR A 25 12.71 -10.19 11.72
CA THR A 25 12.31 -9.97 13.11
C THR A 25 11.49 -8.71 13.24
N PHE A 26 10.88 -8.50 14.39
CA PHE A 26 10.37 -7.19 14.79
C PHE A 26 11.46 -6.46 15.59
N LYS A 27 12.03 -5.41 15.01
CA LYS A 27 13.05 -4.57 15.67
C LYS A 27 12.82 -3.11 15.35
N GLU A 28 12.30 -2.37 16.31
CA GLU A 28 12.11 -0.93 16.18
C GLU A 28 13.44 -0.20 16.11
N PRO A 29 13.58 0.80 15.22
CA PRO A 29 14.70 1.72 15.22
C PRO A 29 14.63 2.65 16.44
N GLU A 30 15.77 3.13 16.91
CA GLU A 30 15.80 4.13 17.99
C GLU A 30 15.21 5.48 17.55
N ARG A 31 15.42 5.83 16.27
CA ARG A 31 14.88 7.05 15.66
C ARG A 31 14.63 6.84 14.19
N VAL A 32 13.59 7.47 13.66
CA VAL A 32 13.31 7.59 12.22
C VAL A 32 13.36 9.07 11.86
N ILE A 33 14.26 9.43 10.94
CA ILE A 33 14.38 10.78 10.40
C ILE A 33 13.85 10.76 8.97
N ILE A 34 12.80 11.54 8.70
CA ILE A 34 12.18 11.63 7.38
C ILE A 34 12.46 13.03 6.81
N ASP A 35 13.24 13.08 5.74
CA ASP A 35 13.53 14.32 5.03
C ASP A 35 12.89 14.31 3.63
N VAL A 36 11.87 15.15 3.46
CA VAL A 36 11.14 15.29 2.19
C VAL A 36 11.99 15.90 1.06
N MET A 37 13.17 16.45 1.37
CA MET A 37 14.06 16.96 0.32
C MET A 37 14.53 15.86 -0.63
N PHE A 38 14.62 14.60 -0.17
CA PHE A 38 14.94 13.46 -1.03
C PHE A 38 13.86 13.15 -2.08
N LEU A 39 12.64 13.64 -1.89
CA LEU A 39 11.57 13.47 -2.89
C LEU A 39 11.81 14.28 -4.16
N LYS A 40 12.66 15.33 -4.11
CA LYS A 40 12.98 16.16 -5.29
C LYS A 40 13.70 15.39 -6.40
N THR A 41 14.48 14.40 -6.04
CA THR A 41 15.25 13.58 -6.98
C THR A 41 14.64 12.19 -7.17
N LEU A 42 13.56 11.87 -6.45
CA LEU A 42 12.86 10.61 -6.58
C LEU A 42 12.03 10.59 -7.88
N PRO A 43 12.18 9.58 -8.75
CA PRO A 43 11.33 9.43 -9.92
C PRO A 43 9.84 9.46 -9.56
N VAL A 44 9.01 10.06 -10.42
CA VAL A 44 7.56 10.16 -10.19
C VAL A 44 6.93 8.81 -9.90
N ARG A 45 7.32 7.79 -10.67
CA ARG A 45 6.83 6.41 -10.49
C ARG A 45 7.09 5.86 -9.08
N GLU A 46 8.28 6.10 -8.52
CA GLU A 46 8.63 5.69 -7.16
C GLU A 46 7.88 6.50 -6.09
N ARG A 47 7.63 7.78 -6.38
CA ARG A 47 6.79 8.63 -5.51
C ARG A 47 5.36 8.10 -5.48
N MET A 48 4.80 7.76 -6.66
CA MET A 48 3.46 7.16 -6.76
C MET A 48 3.38 5.80 -6.07
N ALA A 49 4.42 4.96 -6.15
CA ALA A 49 4.46 3.72 -5.37
C ALA A 49 4.37 3.97 -3.85
N GLY A 50 4.99 5.04 -3.35
CA GLY A 50 4.79 5.47 -1.96
C GLY A 50 3.40 6.04 -1.69
N PHE A 51 2.82 6.75 -2.64
CA PHE A 51 1.48 7.34 -2.52
C PHE A 51 0.38 6.29 -2.40
N ALA A 52 0.54 5.09 -2.97
CA ALA A 52 -0.37 3.97 -2.78
C ALA A 52 -0.54 3.60 -1.29
N GLU A 53 0.54 3.65 -0.52
CA GLU A 53 0.49 3.42 0.94
C GLU A 53 -0.25 4.56 1.67
N MET A 54 -0.09 5.81 1.21
CA MET A 54 -0.86 6.93 1.76
C MET A 54 -2.36 6.76 1.48
N LEU A 55 -2.74 6.32 0.28
CA LEU A 55 -4.14 5.98 -0.04
C LEU A 55 -4.69 4.88 0.87
N LYS A 56 -3.92 3.83 1.12
CA LYS A 56 -4.28 2.79 2.08
C LYS A 56 -4.52 3.37 3.48
N HIS A 57 -3.63 4.23 3.97
CA HIS A 57 -3.80 4.89 5.25
C HIS A 57 -5.03 5.81 5.27
N GLY A 58 -5.35 6.48 4.17
CA GLY A 58 -6.58 7.25 4.01
C GLY A 58 -7.84 6.39 4.15
N LEU A 59 -7.84 5.21 3.52
CA LEU A 59 -8.95 4.24 3.61
C LEU A 59 -9.13 3.67 5.03
N LEU A 60 -8.05 3.61 5.82
CA LEU A 60 -8.06 3.10 7.20
C LEU A 60 -8.30 4.20 8.25
N SER A 61 -8.38 5.45 7.86
CA SER A 61 -8.50 6.60 8.74
C SER A 61 -9.88 7.26 8.61
N ASP A 62 -9.96 8.40 7.97
CA ASP A 62 -11.16 9.19 7.83
C ASP A 62 -11.36 9.69 6.38
N VAL A 63 -12.62 10.03 6.07
CA VAL A 63 -13.03 10.44 4.72
C VAL A 63 -12.38 11.76 4.33
N GLU A 64 -12.17 12.70 5.27
CA GLU A 64 -11.56 14.00 4.97
C GLU A 64 -10.12 13.83 4.49
N TYR A 65 -9.35 13.00 5.18
CA TYR A 65 -7.97 12.71 4.77
C TYR A 65 -7.92 11.98 3.42
N LEU A 66 -8.81 11.00 3.21
CA LEU A 66 -8.92 10.30 1.93
C LEU A 66 -9.26 11.29 0.79
N ASP A 67 -10.20 12.19 1.00
CA ASP A 67 -10.61 13.20 0.03
C ASP A 67 -9.45 14.11 -0.38
N ARG A 68 -8.66 14.56 0.58
CA ARG A 68 -7.45 15.34 0.31
C ARG A 68 -6.43 14.57 -0.51
N LEU A 69 -6.23 13.27 -0.24
CA LEU A 69 -5.35 12.41 -1.04
C LEU A 69 -5.85 12.26 -2.48
N LEU A 70 -7.16 12.05 -2.67
CA LEU A 70 -7.76 11.86 -3.99
C LEU A 70 -7.77 13.13 -4.84
N THR A 71 -7.64 14.31 -4.23
CA THR A 71 -7.62 15.62 -4.91
C THR A 71 -6.23 16.24 -5.00
N CYS A 72 -5.22 15.63 -4.34
CA CYS A 72 -3.83 16.11 -4.38
C CYS A 72 -3.28 16.03 -5.80
N ASP A 73 -2.63 17.11 -6.26
CA ASP A 73 -1.84 17.08 -7.48
C ASP A 73 -0.60 16.19 -7.26
N THR A 74 -0.60 15.04 -7.91
CA THR A 74 0.48 14.06 -7.75
C THR A 74 1.68 14.34 -8.66
N ASP A 75 1.52 15.14 -9.69
CA ASP A 75 2.60 15.50 -10.62
C ASP A 75 3.46 16.64 -10.06
N GLU A 76 2.82 17.71 -9.63
CA GLU A 76 3.46 18.88 -9.03
C GLU A 76 2.80 19.25 -7.68
N PRO A 77 2.93 18.39 -6.66
CA PRO A 77 2.25 18.62 -5.39
C PRO A 77 2.77 19.88 -4.69
N ASP A 78 1.87 20.68 -4.15
CA ASP A 78 2.27 21.73 -3.22
C ASP A 78 3.06 21.13 -2.08
N ARG A 79 4.20 21.73 -1.77
CA ARG A 79 5.15 21.15 -0.83
C ARG A 79 4.60 21.09 0.60
N GLU A 80 3.89 22.12 1.02
CA GLU A 80 3.36 22.19 2.39
C GLU A 80 2.19 21.24 2.55
N GLU A 81 1.29 21.22 1.54
CA GLU A 81 0.18 20.26 1.52
C GLU A 81 0.67 18.82 1.50
N PHE A 82 1.63 18.48 0.64
CA PHE A 82 2.17 17.13 0.57
C PHE A 82 2.85 16.71 1.87
N LEU A 83 3.60 17.62 2.51
CA LEU A 83 4.20 17.36 3.81
C LEU A 83 3.16 17.09 4.90
N ASP A 84 2.05 17.82 4.89
CA ASP A 84 0.95 17.61 5.83
C ASP A 84 0.27 16.24 5.61
N LEU A 85 -0.02 15.89 4.35
CA LEU A 85 -0.55 14.58 3.97
C LEU A 85 0.39 13.44 4.39
N LEU A 86 1.69 13.61 4.19
CA LEU A 86 2.70 12.63 4.61
C LEU A 86 2.75 12.46 6.13
N LYS A 87 2.72 13.56 6.89
CA LYS A 87 2.67 13.52 8.37
C LYS A 87 1.43 12.79 8.86
N ARG A 88 0.28 13.06 8.25
CA ARG A 88 -0.98 12.37 8.61
C ARG A 88 -0.88 10.88 8.33
N SER A 89 -0.34 10.49 7.17
CA SER A 89 -0.11 9.09 6.80
C SER A 89 0.76 8.36 7.84
N ILE A 90 1.87 8.98 8.23
CA ILE A 90 2.78 8.45 9.24
C ILE A 90 2.08 8.29 10.60
N ALA A 91 1.26 9.28 11.00
CA ALA A 91 0.51 9.24 12.24
C ALA A 91 -0.47 8.07 12.26
N VAL A 92 -1.27 7.88 11.20
CA VAL A 92 -2.22 6.76 11.07
C VAL A 92 -1.51 5.41 11.24
N LYS A 93 -0.40 5.20 10.52
CA LYS A 93 0.37 3.96 10.66
C LYS A 93 0.91 3.77 12.08
N ASN A 94 1.50 4.83 12.65
CA ASN A 94 2.12 4.77 13.96
C ASN A 94 1.08 4.46 15.06
N GLU A 95 -0.10 5.05 15.00
CA GLU A 95 -1.21 4.76 15.92
C GLU A 95 -1.58 3.27 15.88
N ILE A 96 -1.74 2.70 14.68
CA ILE A 96 -2.06 1.28 14.51
C ILE A 96 -0.93 0.37 15.03
N VAL A 97 0.33 0.73 14.76
CA VAL A 97 1.51 -0.02 15.23
C VAL A 97 1.62 -0.01 16.76
N ILE A 98 1.36 1.14 17.40
CA ILE A 98 1.36 1.25 18.87
C ILE A 98 0.28 0.36 19.49
N LEU A 99 -0.91 0.31 18.89
CA LEU A 99 -2.02 -0.51 19.38
C LEU A 99 -1.74 -2.01 19.23
N ASP A 100 -1.01 -2.42 18.22
CA ASP A 100 -0.74 -3.84 17.93
C ASP A 100 0.68 -4.04 17.36
N PRO A 101 1.72 -3.97 18.19
CA PRO A 101 3.12 -4.02 17.74
C PRO A 101 3.48 -5.33 17.01
N LEU A 102 2.83 -6.44 17.35
CA LEU A 102 3.15 -7.77 16.84
C LEU A 102 2.19 -8.27 15.74
N GLU A 103 1.26 -7.39 15.27
CA GLU A 103 0.33 -7.71 14.17
C GLU A 103 -0.57 -8.93 14.44
N LYS A 104 -1.06 -9.04 15.65
CA LYS A 104 -1.99 -10.13 16.05
C LYS A 104 -3.46 -9.75 15.91
N GLY A 105 -3.78 -8.47 15.71
CA GLY A 105 -5.13 -7.92 15.68
C GLY A 105 -5.27 -6.78 14.68
N VAL A 106 -5.53 -5.57 15.18
CA VAL A 106 -5.88 -4.38 14.37
C VAL A 106 -4.83 -4.02 13.32
N ARG A 107 -3.56 -4.28 13.58
CA ARG A 107 -2.48 -3.99 12.62
C ARG A 107 -2.59 -4.81 11.33
N LYS A 108 -3.31 -5.93 11.34
CA LYS A 108 -3.61 -6.68 10.11
C LYS A 108 -4.33 -5.81 9.07
N ALA A 109 -5.06 -4.76 9.47
CA ALA A 109 -5.67 -3.80 8.55
C ALA A 109 -4.65 -3.08 7.65
N LEU A 110 -3.40 -2.90 8.09
CA LEU A 110 -2.32 -2.35 7.25
C LEU A 110 -1.95 -3.26 6.06
N ASN A 111 -2.45 -4.49 6.03
CA ASN A 111 -2.30 -5.40 4.90
C ASN A 111 -3.42 -5.24 3.85
N PHE A 112 -4.31 -4.26 4.00
CA PHE A 112 -5.34 -3.99 3.00
C PHE A 112 -4.70 -3.73 1.63
N GLY A 113 -5.21 -4.37 0.59
CA GLY A 113 -4.64 -4.37 -0.76
C GLY A 113 -3.42 -5.28 -0.94
N HIS A 114 -2.87 -5.88 0.12
CA HIS A 114 -1.60 -6.61 0.05
C HIS A 114 -1.76 -8.07 -0.35
N THR A 115 -2.84 -8.76 0.02
CA THR A 115 -3.01 -10.18 -0.36
C THR A 115 -3.03 -10.31 -1.89
N ILE A 116 -3.88 -9.56 -2.54
CA ILE A 116 -3.97 -9.54 -4.01
C ILE A 116 -2.76 -8.81 -4.61
N GLY A 117 -2.32 -7.71 -3.99
CA GLY A 117 -1.16 -6.92 -4.43
C GLY A 117 0.14 -7.74 -4.46
N HIS A 118 0.43 -8.55 -3.45
CA HIS A 118 1.61 -9.44 -3.45
C HIS A 118 1.54 -10.53 -4.50
N ALA A 119 0.35 -11.09 -4.76
CA ALA A 119 0.18 -12.04 -5.85
C ALA A 119 0.48 -11.39 -7.21
N ILE A 120 -0.05 -10.17 -7.46
CA ILE A 120 0.23 -9.37 -8.66
C ILE A 120 1.73 -9.06 -8.77
N GLU A 121 2.37 -8.61 -7.70
CA GLU A 121 3.80 -8.31 -7.67
C GLU A 121 4.64 -9.55 -7.98
N SER A 122 4.34 -10.68 -7.35
CA SER A 122 5.04 -11.94 -7.58
C SER A 122 4.86 -12.43 -9.03
N CYS A 123 3.65 -12.37 -9.54
CA CYS A 123 3.35 -12.67 -10.95
C CYS A 123 4.16 -11.78 -11.90
N SER A 124 4.19 -10.47 -11.66
CA SER A 124 4.96 -9.51 -12.45
C SER A 124 6.47 -9.80 -12.42
N VAL A 125 7.02 -10.15 -11.25
CA VAL A 125 8.44 -10.53 -11.12
C VAL A 125 8.74 -11.81 -11.91
N MET A 126 7.92 -12.85 -11.81
CA MET A 126 8.08 -14.11 -12.56
C MET A 126 8.03 -13.88 -14.08
N ARG A 127 7.30 -12.86 -14.51
CA ARG A 127 7.13 -12.50 -15.93
C ARG A 127 8.10 -11.42 -16.42
N HIS A 128 8.99 -10.93 -15.55
CA HIS A 128 9.92 -9.85 -15.86
C HIS A 128 9.25 -8.51 -16.26
N GLU A 129 8.05 -8.23 -15.74
CA GLU A 129 7.26 -7.03 -16.08
C GLU A 129 7.50 -5.84 -15.14
N ASN A 130 8.20 -6.05 -14.03
CA ASN A 130 8.75 -5.03 -13.12
C ASN A 130 7.73 -4.02 -12.56
N LEU A 131 6.55 -4.49 -12.10
CA LEU A 131 5.68 -3.64 -11.29
C LEU A 131 6.36 -3.30 -9.95
N LEU A 132 6.22 -2.07 -9.53
CA LEU A 132 6.64 -1.66 -8.19
C LEU A 132 5.63 -2.16 -7.14
N HIS A 133 6.12 -2.40 -5.93
CA HIS A 133 5.27 -2.85 -4.82
C HIS A 133 4.01 -2.01 -4.65
N GLY A 134 4.14 -0.66 -4.57
CA GLY A 134 2.97 0.21 -4.41
C GLY A 134 2.01 0.20 -5.60
N GLU A 135 2.50 -0.04 -6.82
CA GLU A 135 1.64 -0.22 -8.00
C GLU A 135 0.78 -1.48 -7.85
N SER A 136 1.39 -2.57 -7.40
CA SER A 136 0.70 -3.85 -7.16
C SER A 136 -0.30 -3.74 -6.02
N VAL A 137 0.06 -3.05 -4.92
CA VAL A 137 -0.85 -2.80 -3.79
C VAL A 137 -2.03 -1.93 -4.21
N ALA A 138 -1.81 -0.89 -5.03
CA ALA A 138 -2.89 -0.06 -5.56
C ALA A 138 -3.91 -0.89 -6.37
N LEU A 139 -3.44 -1.80 -7.22
CA LEU A 139 -4.31 -2.71 -7.96
C LEU A 139 -5.04 -3.69 -7.04
N GLY A 140 -4.36 -4.21 -6.02
CA GLY A 140 -4.96 -5.07 -5.00
C GLY A 140 -6.06 -4.36 -4.21
N MET A 141 -5.88 -3.07 -3.89
CA MET A 141 -6.91 -2.27 -3.22
C MET A 141 -8.21 -2.18 -4.02
N ILE A 142 -8.17 -2.11 -5.36
CA ILE A 142 -9.39 -2.11 -6.17
C ILE A 142 -10.20 -3.39 -5.93
N ALA A 143 -9.57 -4.55 -5.94
CA ALA A 143 -10.24 -5.82 -5.76
C ALA A 143 -10.76 -6.00 -4.34
N GLU A 144 -9.97 -5.66 -3.32
CA GLU A 144 -10.39 -5.77 -1.92
C GLU A 144 -11.47 -4.75 -1.55
N LEU A 145 -11.46 -3.52 -2.12
CA LEU A 145 -12.57 -2.58 -1.99
C LEU A 145 -13.85 -3.10 -2.63
N TYR A 146 -13.76 -3.69 -3.82
CA TYR A 146 -14.92 -4.31 -4.47
C TYR A 146 -15.55 -5.39 -3.58
N LEU A 147 -14.72 -6.26 -2.99
CA LEU A 147 -15.20 -7.27 -2.03
C LEU A 147 -15.81 -6.61 -0.78
N SER A 148 -15.20 -5.53 -0.29
CA SER A 148 -15.74 -4.78 0.86
C SER A 148 -17.10 -4.17 0.58
N VAL A 149 -17.35 -3.67 -0.63
CA VAL A 149 -18.67 -3.19 -1.07
C VAL A 149 -19.68 -4.36 -1.05
N ARG A 150 -19.31 -5.49 -1.65
CA ARG A 150 -20.22 -6.66 -1.81
C ARG A 150 -20.54 -7.36 -0.50
N GLU A 151 -19.53 -7.53 0.36
CA GLU A 151 -19.63 -8.41 1.54
C GLU A 151 -19.84 -7.64 2.85
N LYS A 152 -19.46 -6.37 2.91
CA LYS A 152 -19.44 -5.57 4.15
C LYS A 152 -20.23 -4.28 4.06
N GLY A 153 -20.81 -3.96 2.90
CA GLY A 153 -21.58 -2.72 2.70
C GLY A 153 -20.71 -1.46 2.71
N PHE A 154 -19.44 -1.57 2.32
CA PHE A 154 -18.59 -0.39 2.16
C PHE A 154 -19.21 0.57 1.13
N PRO A 155 -19.15 1.90 1.32
CA PRO A 155 -19.76 2.87 0.42
C PRO A 155 -19.25 2.75 -1.02
N GLU A 156 -20.16 2.44 -1.95
CA GLU A 156 -19.83 2.25 -3.37
C GLU A 156 -19.25 3.52 -4.02
N GLU A 157 -19.70 4.70 -3.58
CA GLU A 157 -19.18 5.98 -4.05
C GLU A 157 -17.67 6.12 -3.75
N ILE A 158 -17.24 5.76 -2.55
CA ILE A 158 -15.82 5.82 -2.17
C ILE A 158 -15.02 4.81 -3.00
N PHE A 159 -15.54 3.60 -3.20
CA PHE A 159 -14.91 2.60 -4.08
C PHE A 159 -14.70 3.18 -5.49
N HIS A 160 -15.73 3.78 -6.08
CA HIS A 160 -15.63 4.33 -7.44
C HIS A 160 -14.56 5.43 -7.52
N ARG A 161 -14.52 6.34 -6.56
CA ARG A 161 -13.54 7.43 -6.52
C ARG A 161 -12.11 6.92 -6.40
N VAL A 162 -11.85 5.97 -5.49
CA VAL A 162 -10.53 5.37 -5.31
C VAL A 162 -10.12 4.56 -6.53
N ARG A 163 -11.02 3.74 -7.09
CA ARG A 163 -10.78 2.99 -8.32
C ARG A 163 -10.40 3.90 -9.48
N ASP A 164 -11.13 5.00 -9.67
CA ASP A 164 -10.91 5.90 -10.79
C ASP A 164 -9.59 6.67 -10.63
N PHE A 165 -9.22 7.04 -9.40
CA PHE A 165 -7.91 7.57 -9.08
C PHE A 165 -6.80 6.57 -9.42
N ILE A 166 -6.92 5.32 -8.95
CA ILE A 166 -5.91 4.29 -9.23
C ILE A 166 -5.79 4.03 -10.73
N LYS A 167 -6.90 3.93 -11.46
CA LYS A 167 -6.88 3.73 -12.93
C LYS A 167 -6.24 4.90 -13.68
N ARG A 168 -6.28 6.10 -13.13
CA ARG A 168 -5.69 7.29 -13.75
C ARG A 168 -4.18 7.37 -13.57
N TYR A 169 -3.67 7.00 -12.41
CA TYR A 169 -2.29 7.26 -12.00
C TYR A 169 -1.38 6.03 -11.91
N TYR A 170 -1.95 4.83 -11.95
CA TYR A 170 -1.18 3.60 -11.86
C TYR A 170 -1.30 2.77 -13.16
N PRO A 171 -0.27 1.97 -13.49
CA PRO A 171 -0.29 1.16 -14.71
C PRO A 171 -1.43 0.14 -14.66
N ALA A 172 -2.05 -0.09 -15.82
CA ALA A 172 -2.97 -1.20 -15.98
C ALA A 172 -2.18 -2.53 -15.96
N TYR A 173 -2.78 -3.56 -15.37
CA TYR A 173 -2.22 -4.91 -15.34
C TYR A 173 -3.31 -5.92 -15.77
N PRO A 174 -2.98 -6.89 -16.64
CA PRO A 174 -3.97 -7.82 -17.19
C PRO A 174 -4.31 -8.94 -16.20
N VAL A 175 -4.87 -8.58 -15.04
CA VAL A 175 -5.18 -9.49 -13.92
C VAL A 175 -5.99 -10.71 -14.37
N MET A 176 -6.95 -10.53 -15.29
CA MET A 176 -7.81 -11.61 -15.76
C MET A 176 -7.07 -12.66 -16.60
N GLU A 177 -6.00 -12.26 -17.29
CA GLU A 177 -5.19 -13.21 -18.08
C GLU A 177 -4.37 -14.13 -17.19
N TYR A 178 -4.12 -13.73 -15.95
CA TYR A 178 -3.29 -14.45 -14.98
C TYR A 178 -4.08 -14.95 -13.77
N ALA A 179 -5.42 -15.00 -13.87
CA ALA A 179 -6.30 -15.30 -12.75
C ALA A 179 -5.92 -16.59 -12.00
N ASP A 180 -5.65 -17.68 -12.73
CA ASP A 180 -5.30 -18.97 -12.11
C ASP A 180 -3.98 -18.87 -11.33
N MET A 181 -2.94 -18.25 -11.93
CA MET A 181 -1.66 -18.03 -11.26
C MET A 181 -1.80 -17.13 -10.04
N LEU A 182 -2.61 -16.07 -10.13
CA LEU A 182 -2.86 -15.18 -8.99
C LEU A 182 -3.58 -15.90 -7.85
N CYS A 183 -4.57 -16.75 -8.16
CA CYS A 183 -5.24 -17.59 -7.17
C CYS A 183 -4.27 -18.55 -6.46
N GLU A 184 -3.36 -19.18 -7.20
CA GLU A 184 -2.31 -20.03 -6.62
C GLU A 184 -1.40 -19.22 -5.70
N LEU A 185 -0.88 -18.07 -6.16
CA LEU A 185 -0.01 -17.21 -5.36
C LEU A 185 -0.70 -16.70 -4.09
N MET A 186 -1.98 -16.31 -4.17
CA MET A 186 -2.75 -15.90 -3.00
C MET A 186 -2.93 -17.04 -1.99
N SER A 187 -3.08 -18.30 -2.45
CA SER A 187 -3.23 -19.45 -1.53
C SER A 187 -1.97 -19.73 -0.68
N HIS A 188 -0.82 -19.26 -1.14
CA HIS A 188 0.47 -19.38 -0.43
C HIS A 188 0.80 -18.15 0.45
N ASP A 189 -0.01 -17.11 0.44
CA ASP A 189 0.23 -15.93 1.29
C ASP A 189 -0.04 -16.29 2.77
N LYS A 190 0.99 -16.15 3.62
CA LYS A 190 0.93 -16.36 5.07
C LYS A 190 -0.12 -15.50 5.81
N LYS A 191 -0.72 -14.54 5.12
CA LYS A 191 -1.73 -13.63 5.69
C LYS A 191 -3.15 -14.21 5.66
N ASN A 192 -3.33 -15.40 5.12
CA ASN A 192 -4.62 -16.10 5.06
C ASN A 192 -4.98 -16.87 6.34
N ASP A 193 -4.17 -16.79 7.41
CA ASP A 193 -4.41 -17.43 8.72
C ASP A 193 -5.15 -16.50 9.71
#